data_fd2b525a788232b69367a5c4c8b8167f
#
_entry.id   fd2b525a788232b69367a5c4c8b8167f
#
_cell.length_a   1.000
_cell.length_b   1.000
_cell.length_c   1.000
_cell.angle_alpha   90.00
_cell.angle_beta   90.00
_cell.angle_gamma   90.00
#
_symmetry.space_group_name_H-M   'P 1'
#
loop_
_entity.id
_entity.type
_entity.pdbx_description
1 polymer ?
#
loop_
_entity_poly.entity_id
_entity_poly.type
_entity_poly.pdbx_seq_one_letter_code
_entity_poly.pdbx_strand_id
1 'polypeptide(L)'
;MKKSLLLLLLIAATIPVSAQSFWQDLYYEPGFDLGHYTPFSANHKYIADYLHYGLDVRIGQEHQGILIGYTHNTLDSVIYYTHEGNRYGPIGDCFSLAYFVDGHIYKGKRWSFDYDIIFGADLWTRHGNEMLGSALNFHVSFDLGPTIRLSEQLDAAIRYGYYHSSNGATFLPNNGINSHFLRMALRYHPNGRTEPLQPENQAFKKKNNLMISEGLGWLQTYTRVGDQLPNETPFFLGNTFRVGFSRQFHRRFRWDVAVDLLWTGETRYCHELEGVPYNFWNSTHLAASADFEAQFGRFAFCAGAAYYLYHGSKLLPEFYTPYYERVGYKFYLGKNRNYYIGTFMKIHLNSIDYIEWTFGVNLF
;
A
#
# COMPACT_ATOMS: atom_id res chain seq x y z
N MET A 1 -3.99 23.48 -1.82
CA MET A 1 -3.32 22.74 -2.92
C MET A 1 -1.89 23.17 -3.22
N LYS A 2 -1.56 24.47 -3.42
CA LYS A 2 -0.16 24.88 -3.76
C LYS A 2 0.89 24.60 -2.68
N LYS A 3 0.55 24.63 -1.40
CA LYS A 3 1.51 24.39 -0.29
C LYS A 3 1.84 22.90 -0.09
N SER A 4 0.93 22.00 -0.40
CA SER A 4 1.15 20.54 -0.27
C SER A 4 2.04 19.97 -1.38
N LEU A 5 1.95 20.53 -2.59
CA LEU A 5 2.81 20.16 -3.71
C LEU A 5 4.26 20.59 -3.46
N LEU A 6 4.46 21.74 -2.83
CA LEU A 6 5.79 22.25 -2.48
C LEU A 6 6.48 21.37 -1.41
N LEU A 7 5.72 20.82 -0.46
CA LEU A 7 6.24 19.92 0.57
C LEU A 7 6.69 18.57 -0.04
N LEU A 8 5.93 18.02 -0.97
CA LEU A 8 6.30 16.79 -1.71
C LEU A 8 7.56 16.99 -2.57
N LEU A 9 7.71 18.14 -3.22
CA LEU A 9 8.92 18.51 -3.98
C LEU A 9 10.14 18.73 -3.08
N LEU A 10 9.96 19.29 -1.88
CA LEU A 10 11.04 19.47 -0.90
C LEU A 10 11.51 18.12 -0.30
N ILE A 11 10.62 17.17 -0.08
CA ILE A 11 10.98 15.81 0.39
C ILE A 11 11.75 15.07 -0.70
N ALA A 12 11.37 15.22 -1.98
CA ALA A 12 12.10 14.63 -3.10
C ALA A 12 13.51 15.24 -3.29
N ALA A 13 13.69 16.51 -2.96
CA ALA A 13 14.96 17.22 -3.09
C ALA A 13 15.98 16.92 -1.97
N THR A 14 15.57 16.26 -0.87
CA THR A 14 16.45 15.97 0.28
C THR A 14 17.09 14.58 0.26
N ILE A 15 16.92 13.80 -0.81
CA ILE A 15 17.59 12.50 -0.96
C ILE A 15 19.02 12.76 -1.42
N PRO A 16 20.06 12.62 -0.59
CA PRO A 16 21.45 12.77 -1.02
C PRO A 16 21.83 11.50 -1.79
N VAL A 17 21.56 11.47 -3.06
CA VAL A 17 22.15 10.52 -3.99
C VAL A 17 23.45 11.16 -4.48
N SER A 18 24.57 10.44 -4.40
CA SER A 18 25.78 10.88 -5.09
C SER A 18 25.42 11.00 -6.58
N ALA A 19 25.33 12.23 -7.07
CA ALA A 19 24.71 12.54 -8.37
C ALA A 19 25.33 11.75 -9.54
N GLN A 20 26.62 11.41 -9.46
CA GLN A 20 27.31 10.70 -10.53
C GLN A 20 26.89 9.23 -10.71
N SER A 21 26.61 8.49 -9.63
CA SER A 21 26.14 7.10 -9.75
C SER A 21 24.66 6.99 -10.12
N PHE A 22 23.87 8.00 -9.77
CA PHE A 22 22.42 7.99 -10.06
C PHE A 22 22.13 8.00 -11.56
N TRP A 23 22.88 8.76 -12.35
CA TRP A 23 22.64 8.87 -13.79
C TRP A 23 23.21 7.71 -14.61
N GLN A 24 24.10 6.89 -14.05
CA GLN A 24 24.74 5.81 -14.79
C GLN A 24 23.81 4.63 -15.08
N ASP A 25 22.93 4.29 -14.12
CA ASP A 25 22.06 3.11 -14.21
C ASP A 25 20.59 3.44 -14.46
N LEU A 26 20.32 4.71 -14.80
CA LEU A 26 18.96 5.18 -15.05
C LEU A 26 18.35 4.52 -16.27
N TYR A 27 17.10 4.08 -16.15
CA TYR A 27 16.30 3.64 -17.28
C TYR A 27 14.92 4.31 -17.28
N TYR A 28 14.33 4.35 -18.47
CA TYR A 28 12.95 4.81 -18.71
C TYR A 28 12.17 3.68 -19.33
N GLU A 29 10.99 3.40 -18.79
CA GLU A 29 10.16 2.31 -19.26
C GLU A 29 8.71 2.80 -19.47
N PRO A 30 8.41 3.45 -20.62
CA PRO A 30 7.02 3.70 -21.00
C PRO A 30 6.29 2.36 -21.23
N GLY A 31 5.06 2.30 -20.75
CA GLY A 31 4.20 1.13 -20.83
C GLY A 31 2.75 1.49 -21.17
N PHE A 32 2.07 0.51 -21.71
CA PHE A 32 0.63 0.51 -21.95
C PHE A 32 0.00 -0.65 -21.20
N ASP A 33 -1.03 -0.35 -20.42
CA ASP A 33 -1.79 -1.32 -19.65
C ASP A 33 -3.18 -1.50 -20.23
N LEU A 34 -3.62 -2.76 -20.30
CA LEU A 34 -4.99 -3.13 -20.59
C LEU A 34 -5.45 -4.13 -19.54
N GLY A 35 -6.54 -3.83 -18.87
CA GLY A 35 -7.04 -4.70 -17.83
C GLY A 35 -8.56 -4.71 -17.71
N HIS A 36 -9.02 -5.58 -16.83
CA HIS A 36 -10.42 -5.70 -16.46
C HIS A 36 -10.58 -5.74 -14.95
N TYR A 37 -11.72 -5.28 -14.46
CA TYR A 37 -12.02 -5.26 -13.04
C TYR A 37 -12.34 -6.64 -12.51
N THR A 38 -11.96 -6.86 -11.25
CA THR A 38 -12.27 -8.09 -10.51
C THR A 38 -13.33 -7.78 -9.47
N PRO A 39 -14.47 -8.46 -9.46
CA PRO A 39 -15.53 -8.26 -8.47
C PRO A 39 -15.01 -8.55 -7.06
N PHE A 40 -15.24 -7.62 -6.15
CA PHE A 40 -14.94 -7.82 -4.73
C PHE A 40 -15.95 -8.77 -4.06
N SER A 41 -17.21 -8.73 -4.49
CA SER A 41 -18.30 -9.57 -3.96
C SER A 41 -19.29 -9.97 -5.05
N ALA A 42 -20.21 -10.86 -4.70
CA ALA A 42 -21.27 -11.28 -5.61
C ALA A 42 -22.17 -10.11 -6.08
N ASN A 43 -22.31 -9.07 -5.26
CA ASN A 43 -23.12 -7.90 -5.59
C ASN A 43 -22.44 -6.98 -6.62
N HIS A 44 -21.11 -7.09 -6.79
CA HIS A 44 -20.33 -6.27 -7.70
C HIS A 44 -19.89 -7.02 -8.98
N LYS A 45 -20.54 -8.14 -9.33
CA LYS A 45 -20.19 -8.94 -10.52
C LYS A 45 -20.24 -8.14 -11.82
N TYR A 46 -21.08 -7.12 -11.89
CA TYR A 46 -21.24 -6.26 -13.07
C TYR A 46 -19.94 -5.51 -13.44
N ILE A 47 -19.04 -5.25 -12.50
CA ILE A 47 -17.77 -4.54 -12.80
C ILE A 47 -16.82 -5.36 -13.67
N ALA A 48 -16.94 -6.69 -13.70
CA ALA A 48 -16.10 -7.55 -14.52
C ALA A 48 -16.33 -7.38 -16.03
N ASP A 49 -17.45 -6.77 -16.44
CA ASP A 49 -17.76 -6.49 -17.84
C ASP A 49 -17.05 -5.23 -18.36
N TYR A 50 -16.39 -4.47 -17.48
CA TYR A 50 -15.73 -3.22 -17.82
C TYR A 50 -14.22 -3.37 -17.89
N LEU A 51 -13.62 -2.56 -18.77
CA LEU A 51 -12.18 -2.51 -19.00
C LEU A 51 -11.58 -1.22 -18.48
N HIS A 52 -10.30 -1.26 -18.26
CA HIS A 52 -9.48 -0.05 -18.12
C HIS A 52 -8.26 -0.16 -19.04
N TYR A 53 -7.74 0.98 -19.46
CA TYR A 53 -6.49 1.05 -20.20
C TYR A 53 -5.71 2.28 -19.77
N GLY A 54 -4.39 2.16 -19.74
CA GLY A 54 -3.55 3.19 -19.19
C GLY A 54 -2.23 3.35 -19.93
N LEU A 55 -1.59 4.44 -19.62
CA LEU A 55 -0.21 4.73 -19.99
C LEU A 55 0.56 5.03 -18.72
N ASP A 56 1.70 4.41 -18.55
CA ASP A 56 2.62 4.74 -17.48
C ASP A 56 4.04 4.98 -18.00
N VAL A 57 4.84 5.62 -17.15
CA VAL A 57 6.28 5.70 -17.33
C VAL A 57 6.93 5.30 -16.01
N ARG A 58 7.75 4.26 -16.04
CA ARG A 58 8.63 3.90 -14.94
C ARG A 58 10.00 4.52 -15.16
N ILE A 59 10.50 5.21 -14.16
CA ILE A 59 11.84 5.80 -14.13
C ILE A 59 12.58 5.09 -13.02
N GLY A 60 13.52 4.23 -13.37
CA GLY A 60 14.15 3.34 -12.42
C GLY A 60 15.67 3.35 -12.48
N GLN A 61 16.25 2.82 -11.43
CA GLN A 61 17.66 2.55 -11.28
C GLN A 61 17.84 1.21 -10.55
N GLU A 62 18.67 0.31 -11.10
CA GLU A 62 18.86 -1.04 -10.58
C GLU A 62 17.54 -1.80 -10.41
N HIS A 63 17.02 -1.85 -9.18
CA HIS A 63 15.86 -2.66 -8.79
C HIS A 63 14.77 -1.81 -8.13
N GLN A 64 14.69 -0.51 -8.42
CA GLN A 64 13.72 0.38 -7.81
C GLN A 64 13.52 1.65 -8.62
N GLY A 65 12.39 2.33 -8.44
CA GLY A 65 12.13 3.58 -9.13
C GLY A 65 10.77 4.17 -8.82
N ILE A 66 10.37 5.09 -9.68
CA ILE A 66 9.10 5.81 -9.59
C ILE A 66 8.27 5.49 -10.82
N LEU A 67 6.98 5.25 -10.60
CA LEU A 67 5.96 5.11 -11.62
C LEU A 67 5.07 6.35 -11.62
N ILE A 68 4.83 6.89 -12.81
CA ILE A 68 3.83 7.94 -13.05
C ILE A 68 2.87 7.38 -14.10
N GLY A 69 1.57 7.33 -13.78
CA GLY A 69 0.58 6.70 -14.63
C GLY A 69 -0.71 7.50 -14.79
N TYR A 70 -1.40 7.22 -15.87
CA TYR A 70 -2.77 7.65 -16.12
C TYR A 70 -3.57 6.44 -16.60
N THR A 71 -4.75 6.21 -16.01
CA THR A 71 -5.66 5.13 -16.37
C THR A 71 -7.04 5.69 -16.68
N HIS A 72 -7.51 5.40 -17.88
CA HIS A 72 -8.89 5.63 -18.30
C HIS A 72 -9.74 4.41 -17.97
N ASN A 73 -10.93 4.64 -17.42
CA ASN A 73 -11.81 3.59 -16.93
C ASN A 73 -13.16 3.65 -17.68
N THR A 74 -13.61 2.50 -18.19
CA THR A 74 -14.89 2.39 -18.87
C THR A 74 -16.06 2.08 -17.93
N LEU A 75 -15.81 1.84 -16.65
CA LEU A 75 -16.84 1.56 -15.64
C LEU A 75 -17.69 2.81 -15.39
N ASP A 76 -18.94 2.77 -15.83
CA ASP A 76 -19.87 3.93 -15.91
C ASP A 76 -21.11 3.80 -15.02
N SER A 77 -21.23 2.73 -14.23
CA SER A 77 -22.43 2.37 -13.47
C SER A 77 -22.19 2.16 -11.98
N VAL A 78 -21.18 2.84 -11.39
CA VAL A 78 -20.99 2.80 -9.94
C VAL A 78 -22.05 3.62 -9.21
N ILE A 79 -22.38 3.20 -7.99
CA ILE A 79 -23.45 3.81 -7.19
C ILE A 79 -22.88 5.00 -6.39
N TYR A 80 -23.50 6.16 -6.58
CA TYR A 80 -23.36 7.35 -5.76
C TYR A 80 -24.54 7.43 -4.79
N TYR A 81 -24.29 7.33 -3.50
CA TYR A 81 -25.33 7.42 -2.47
C TYR A 81 -25.73 8.87 -2.24
N THR A 82 -27.03 9.18 -2.31
CA THR A 82 -27.58 10.53 -2.00
C THR A 82 -28.88 10.40 -1.21
N HIS A 83 -29.28 11.43 -0.49
CA HIS A 83 -30.55 11.47 0.25
C HIS A 83 -31.79 11.40 -0.67
N GLU A 84 -31.64 11.74 -1.95
CA GLU A 84 -32.70 11.64 -2.94
C GLU A 84 -32.80 10.23 -3.57
N GLY A 85 -31.90 9.30 -3.16
CA GLY A 85 -31.77 7.96 -3.70
C GLY A 85 -30.44 7.75 -4.43
N ASN A 86 -30.21 6.53 -4.87
CA ASN A 86 -28.96 6.15 -5.54
C ASN A 86 -28.90 6.71 -6.96
N ARG A 87 -27.77 7.30 -7.31
CA ARG A 87 -27.44 7.72 -8.68
C ARG A 87 -26.34 6.84 -9.25
N TYR A 88 -26.41 6.52 -10.53
CA TYR A 88 -25.40 5.75 -11.25
C TYR A 88 -24.55 6.68 -12.10
N GLY A 89 -23.26 6.39 -12.20
CA GLY A 89 -22.35 7.21 -12.99
C GLY A 89 -20.96 6.58 -13.14
N PRO A 90 -20.08 7.21 -13.96
CA PRO A 90 -18.74 6.69 -14.19
C PRO A 90 -17.85 6.83 -12.96
N ILE A 91 -16.93 5.85 -12.80
CA ILE A 91 -15.95 5.86 -11.73
C ILE A 91 -14.91 6.99 -11.90
N GLY A 92 -14.70 7.44 -13.14
CA GLY A 92 -13.72 8.46 -13.49
C GLY A 92 -12.34 7.88 -13.82
N ASP A 93 -11.41 8.76 -14.12
CA ASP A 93 -10.02 8.43 -14.46
C ASP A 93 -9.12 8.48 -13.24
N CYS A 94 -7.97 7.83 -13.34
CA CYS A 94 -7.00 7.74 -12.27
C CYS A 94 -5.64 8.24 -12.71
N PHE A 95 -4.98 9.05 -11.86
CA PHE A 95 -3.58 9.42 -11.96
C PHE A 95 -2.81 8.74 -10.84
N SER A 96 -1.75 8.01 -11.18
CA SER A 96 -0.94 7.26 -10.22
C SER A 96 0.44 7.86 -10.07
N LEU A 97 0.90 7.94 -8.81
CA LEU A 97 2.28 8.21 -8.45
C LEU A 97 2.72 7.14 -7.46
N ALA A 98 3.62 6.27 -7.88
CA ALA A 98 4.00 5.12 -7.07
C ALA A 98 5.51 4.90 -7.08
N TYR A 99 6.00 4.22 -6.07
CA TYR A 99 7.34 3.66 -6.01
C TYR A 99 7.24 2.19 -6.38
N PHE A 100 8.20 1.68 -7.13
CA PHE A 100 8.29 0.27 -7.46
C PHE A 100 9.63 -0.33 -7.07
N VAL A 101 9.59 -1.62 -6.83
CA VAL A 101 10.77 -2.48 -6.65
C VAL A 101 10.65 -3.62 -7.61
N ASP A 102 11.66 -3.82 -8.42
CA ASP A 102 11.72 -4.92 -9.39
C ASP A 102 12.77 -5.98 -9.00
N GLY A 103 12.64 -7.15 -9.60
CA GLY A 103 13.60 -8.21 -9.44
C GLY A 103 13.44 -9.30 -10.49
N HIS A 104 14.41 -10.23 -10.50
CA HIS A 104 14.39 -11.34 -11.41
C HIS A 104 14.08 -12.65 -10.68
N ILE A 105 13.05 -13.37 -11.15
CA ILE A 105 12.82 -14.78 -10.80
C ILE A 105 13.82 -15.65 -11.56
N TYR A 106 14.05 -15.28 -12.83
CA TYR A 106 15.05 -15.90 -13.69
C TYR A 106 15.79 -14.82 -14.49
N LYS A 107 17.12 -14.94 -14.63
CA LYS A 107 17.95 -14.04 -15.43
C LYS A 107 18.85 -14.85 -16.37
N GLY A 108 18.54 -14.79 -17.66
CA GLY A 108 19.34 -15.35 -18.75
C GLY A 108 20.09 -14.28 -19.52
N LYS A 109 20.80 -14.69 -20.59
CA LYS A 109 21.60 -13.78 -21.43
C LYS A 109 20.72 -12.88 -22.32
N ARG A 110 19.62 -13.40 -22.85
CA ARG A 110 18.75 -12.69 -23.81
C ARG A 110 17.36 -12.38 -23.26
N TRP A 111 16.94 -13.03 -22.21
CA TRP A 111 15.65 -12.81 -21.58
C TRP A 111 15.72 -13.05 -20.08
N SER A 112 14.83 -12.43 -19.36
CA SER A 112 14.58 -12.64 -17.92
C SER A 112 13.08 -12.83 -17.68
N PHE A 113 12.76 -13.42 -16.55
CA PHE A 113 11.42 -13.45 -16.01
C PHE A 113 11.42 -12.63 -14.73
N ASP A 114 10.75 -11.51 -14.77
CA ASP A 114 10.85 -10.45 -13.75
C ASP A 114 9.56 -10.32 -12.98
N TYR A 115 9.64 -9.69 -11.81
CA TYR A 115 8.51 -9.27 -11.01
C TYR A 115 8.69 -7.82 -10.58
N ASP A 116 7.56 -7.12 -10.41
CA ASP A 116 7.51 -5.78 -9.85
C ASP A 116 6.53 -5.75 -8.67
N ILE A 117 6.88 -5.05 -7.60
CA ILE A 117 6.01 -4.72 -6.47
C ILE A 117 5.90 -3.21 -6.45
N ILE A 118 4.68 -2.70 -6.54
CA ILE A 118 4.40 -1.27 -6.73
C ILE A 118 3.46 -0.80 -5.64
N PHE A 119 3.73 0.34 -5.06
CA PHE A 119 2.90 0.96 -4.04
C PHE A 119 3.04 2.47 -4.10
N GLY A 120 1.95 3.16 -3.83
CA GLY A 120 1.92 4.61 -3.95
C GLY A 120 0.55 5.19 -3.68
N ALA A 121 0.22 6.20 -4.47
CA ALA A 121 -1.02 6.92 -4.36
C ALA A 121 -1.69 7.08 -5.73
N ASP A 122 -3.01 6.96 -5.71
CA ASP A 122 -3.91 7.19 -6.83
C ASP A 122 -4.78 8.41 -6.57
N LEU A 123 -4.86 9.29 -7.54
CA LEU A 123 -5.76 10.43 -7.54
C LEU A 123 -6.87 10.18 -8.56
N TRP A 124 -8.07 9.90 -8.07
CA TRP A 124 -9.26 9.66 -8.86
C TRP A 124 -10.00 10.95 -9.17
N THR A 125 -10.42 11.13 -10.41
CA THR A 125 -11.17 12.32 -10.85
C THR A 125 -12.60 12.33 -10.33
N ARG A 126 -13.15 11.17 -9.96
CA ARG A 126 -14.46 11.00 -9.32
C ARG A 126 -14.34 10.10 -8.09
N HIS A 127 -15.10 10.44 -7.07
CA HIS A 127 -15.12 9.73 -5.79
C HIS A 127 -16.46 9.97 -5.07
N GLY A 128 -16.63 9.46 -3.84
CA GLY A 128 -17.90 9.50 -3.12
C GLY A 128 -18.92 8.52 -3.67
N ASN A 129 -18.45 7.44 -4.29
CA ASN A 129 -19.25 6.33 -4.80
C ASN A 129 -18.97 5.05 -4.00
N GLU A 130 -19.72 3.99 -4.27
CA GLU A 130 -19.60 2.71 -3.56
C GLU A 130 -18.18 2.11 -3.55
N MET A 131 -17.36 2.42 -4.56
CA MET A 131 -16.00 1.90 -4.67
C MET A 131 -14.98 2.78 -3.98
N LEU A 132 -15.10 4.11 -4.13
CA LEU A 132 -14.10 5.10 -3.74
C LEU A 132 -14.72 6.22 -2.91
N GLY A 133 -14.51 6.21 -1.60
CA GLY A 133 -15.01 7.26 -0.70
C GLY A 133 -14.23 8.58 -0.84
N SER A 134 -12.98 8.54 -1.30
CA SER A 134 -12.12 9.71 -1.45
C SER A 134 -11.42 9.78 -2.79
N ALA A 135 -10.98 10.99 -3.19
CA ALA A 135 -10.19 11.17 -4.40
C ALA A 135 -8.78 10.55 -4.28
N LEU A 136 -8.16 10.66 -3.11
CA LEU A 136 -6.85 10.10 -2.84
C LEU A 136 -6.99 8.70 -2.25
N ASN A 137 -6.37 7.72 -2.91
CA ASN A 137 -6.36 6.33 -2.51
C ASN A 137 -4.93 5.78 -2.52
N PHE A 138 -4.70 4.66 -1.84
CA PHE A 138 -3.46 3.92 -1.93
C PHE A 138 -3.45 3.06 -3.19
N HIS A 139 -2.31 3.03 -3.84
CA HIS A 139 -1.99 2.17 -4.97
C HIS A 139 -1.16 0.99 -4.48
N VAL A 140 -1.63 -0.21 -4.71
CA VAL A 140 -0.84 -1.44 -4.52
C VAL A 140 -0.98 -2.29 -5.76
N SER A 141 0.12 -2.63 -6.39
CA SER A 141 0.10 -3.58 -7.51
C SER A 141 1.31 -4.50 -7.50
N PHE A 142 1.13 -5.63 -8.13
CA PHE A 142 2.15 -6.63 -8.36
C PHE A 142 2.02 -7.12 -9.79
N ASP A 143 3.13 -7.18 -10.49
CA ASP A 143 3.16 -7.76 -11.83
C ASP A 143 4.37 -8.67 -12.02
N LEU A 144 4.28 -9.56 -13.00
CA LEU A 144 5.36 -10.47 -13.38
C LEU A 144 5.27 -10.83 -14.86
N GLY A 145 6.42 -11.15 -15.44
CA GLY A 145 6.47 -11.58 -16.83
C GLY A 145 7.84 -11.49 -17.47
N PRO A 146 7.94 -11.88 -18.75
CA PRO A 146 9.19 -11.89 -19.48
C PRO A 146 9.65 -10.48 -19.90
N THR A 147 10.96 -10.29 -19.86
CA THR A 147 11.68 -9.17 -20.49
C THR A 147 12.67 -9.74 -21.50
N ILE A 148 12.68 -9.23 -22.72
CA ILE A 148 13.53 -9.65 -23.81
C ILE A 148 14.47 -8.52 -24.19
N ARG A 149 15.77 -8.81 -24.22
CA ARG A 149 16.81 -7.90 -24.67
C ARG A 149 16.75 -7.74 -26.19
N LEU A 150 16.43 -6.57 -26.68
CA LEU A 150 16.40 -6.22 -28.11
C LEU A 150 17.77 -5.69 -28.58
N SER A 151 18.42 -4.86 -27.74
CA SER A 151 19.75 -4.31 -28.00
C SER A 151 20.50 -4.04 -26.69
N GLU A 152 21.66 -3.44 -26.74
CA GLU A 152 22.42 -2.96 -25.57
C GLU A 152 21.65 -1.94 -24.72
N GLN A 153 20.80 -1.16 -25.38
CA GLN A 153 20.06 -0.06 -24.74
C GLN A 153 18.56 -0.29 -24.63
N LEU A 154 18.02 -1.35 -25.27
CA LEU A 154 16.56 -1.52 -25.35
C LEU A 154 16.12 -2.91 -24.96
N ASP A 155 15.09 -2.98 -24.09
CA ASP A 155 14.34 -4.17 -23.73
C ASP A 155 12.87 -4.02 -24.10
N ALA A 156 12.22 -5.15 -24.40
CA ALA A 156 10.77 -5.25 -24.46
C ALA A 156 10.28 -6.12 -23.30
N ALA A 157 9.23 -5.66 -22.61
CA ALA A 157 8.65 -6.38 -21.49
C ALA A 157 7.15 -6.60 -21.70
N ILE A 158 6.68 -7.78 -21.27
CA ILE A 158 5.26 -8.09 -21.14
C ILE A 158 5.06 -8.55 -19.71
N ARG A 159 4.12 -7.94 -18.98
CA ARG A 159 3.78 -8.22 -17.58
C ARG A 159 2.31 -8.53 -17.44
N TYR A 160 1.98 -9.51 -16.62
CA TYR A 160 0.64 -9.75 -16.13
C TYR A 160 0.60 -9.40 -14.65
N GLY A 161 -0.39 -8.61 -14.24
CA GLY A 161 -0.43 -8.09 -12.89
C GLY A 161 -1.81 -8.03 -12.27
N TYR A 162 -1.78 -7.70 -10.98
CA TYR A 162 -2.94 -7.39 -10.16
C TYR A 162 -2.74 -6.01 -9.54
N TYR A 163 -3.80 -5.24 -9.53
CA TYR A 163 -3.86 -3.87 -9.01
C TYR A 163 -5.00 -3.73 -8.01
N HIS A 164 -4.72 -3.00 -6.93
CA HIS A 164 -5.69 -2.60 -5.91
C HIS A 164 -5.55 -1.11 -5.60
N SER A 165 -6.69 -0.41 -5.54
CA SER A 165 -6.79 0.98 -5.11
C SER A 165 -7.89 1.15 -4.08
N SER A 166 -7.56 1.69 -2.91
CA SER A 166 -8.52 1.99 -1.83
C SER A 166 -7.95 3.01 -0.86
N ASN A 167 -8.81 3.64 -0.07
CA ASN A 167 -8.39 4.58 0.99
C ASN A 167 -8.32 3.92 2.40
N GLY A 168 -8.50 2.59 2.48
CA GLY A 168 -8.41 1.84 3.72
C GLY A 168 -9.40 2.27 4.80
N ALA A 169 -10.66 2.47 4.43
CA ALA A 169 -11.74 2.90 5.30
C ALA A 169 -11.55 4.28 5.95
N THR A 170 -10.57 5.08 5.49
CA THR A 170 -10.45 6.47 5.93
C THR A 170 -11.68 7.29 5.54
N PHE A 171 -12.26 7.01 4.38
CA PHE A 171 -13.52 7.60 3.90
C PHE A 171 -14.43 6.52 3.34
N LEU A 172 -15.68 6.50 3.78
CA LEU A 172 -16.68 5.55 3.30
C LEU A 172 -17.59 6.17 2.20
N PRO A 173 -18.17 5.33 1.33
CA PRO A 173 -17.93 3.90 1.18
C PRO A 173 -16.55 3.62 0.57
N ASN A 174 -15.99 2.45 0.83
CA ASN A 174 -14.68 2.07 0.33
C ASN A 174 -14.61 0.56 0.05
N ASN A 175 -15.27 0.10 -1.02
CA ASN A 175 -15.11 -1.28 -1.48
C ASN A 175 -13.78 -1.51 -2.18
N GLY A 176 -13.12 -0.41 -2.60
CA GLY A 176 -11.87 -0.46 -3.37
C GLY A 176 -12.05 -0.93 -4.80
N ILE A 177 -11.02 -0.72 -5.58
CA ILE A 177 -10.93 -1.17 -6.97
C ILE A 177 -9.91 -2.28 -7.04
N ASN A 178 -10.31 -3.41 -7.63
CA ASN A 178 -9.43 -4.54 -7.92
C ASN A 178 -9.44 -4.78 -9.43
N SER A 179 -8.28 -5.03 -10.02
CA SER A 179 -8.20 -5.38 -11.43
C SER A 179 -7.01 -6.27 -11.74
N HIS A 180 -7.14 -7.05 -12.81
CA HIS A 180 -6.03 -7.71 -13.46
C HIS A 180 -5.66 -6.94 -14.72
N PHE A 181 -4.40 -6.86 -15.05
CA PHE A 181 -3.94 -6.15 -16.23
C PHE A 181 -2.82 -6.88 -16.96
N LEU A 182 -2.72 -6.62 -18.26
CA LEU A 182 -1.59 -6.95 -19.10
C LEU A 182 -0.88 -5.65 -19.46
N ARG A 183 0.41 -5.56 -19.13
CA ARG A 183 1.27 -4.42 -19.45
C ARG A 183 2.27 -4.80 -20.53
N MET A 184 2.40 -3.94 -21.54
CA MET A 184 3.44 -4.00 -22.57
C MET A 184 4.31 -2.76 -22.46
N ALA A 185 5.63 -2.93 -22.42
CA ALA A 185 6.55 -1.83 -22.19
C ALA A 185 7.85 -1.97 -22.99
N LEU A 186 8.47 -0.82 -23.21
CA LEU A 186 9.82 -0.71 -23.75
C LEU A 186 10.73 -0.05 -22.71
N ARG A 187 11.77 -0.74 -22.26
CA ARG A 187 12.75 -0.20 -21.29
C ARG A 187 13.98 0.28 -22.04
N TYR A 188 14.25 1.58 -21.92
CA TYR A 188 15.40 2.23 -22.54
C TYR A 188 16.46 2.60 -21.51
N HIS A 189 17.69 2.19 -21.73
CA HIS A 189 18.90 2.44 -20.95
C HIS A 189 19.79 3.45 -21.68
N PRO A 190 19.75 4.75 -21.36
CA PRO A 190 20.51 5.78 -22.11
C PRO A 190 22.01 5.52 -22.18
N ASN A 191 22.58 5.01 -21.10
CA ASN A 191 24.02 4.76 -20.95
C ASN A 191 24.40 3.27 -21.18
N GLY A 192 23.48 2.49 -21.77
CA GLY A 192 23.62 1.04 -21.79
C GLY A 192 23.30 0.40 -20.44
N ARG A 193 23.31 -0.91 -20.39
CA ARG A 193 23.14 -1.64 -19.13
C ARG A 193 24.44 -1.69 -18.37
N THR A 194 24.41 -1.30 -17.14
CA THR A 194 25.47 -1.60 -16.20
C THR A 194 25.31 -3.03 -15.70
N GLU A 195 26.39 -3.79 -15.67
CA GLU A 195 26.40 -5.04 -14.92
C GLU A 195 26.13 -4.69 -13.45
N PRO A 196 25.17 -5.37 -12.78
CA PRO A 196 24.91 -5.12 -11.38
C PRO A 196 26.24 -5.18 -10.62
N LEU A 197 26.55 -4.13 -9.86
CA LEU A 197 27.68 -4.18 -8.95
C LEU A 197 27.54 -5.46 -8.14
N GLN A 198 28.50 -6.38 -8.31
CA GLN A 198 28.47 -7.64 -7.56
C GLN A 198 28.27 -7.27 -6.09
N PRO A 199 27.27 -7.82 -5.39
CA PRO A 199 27.04 -7.46 -4.00
C PRO A 199 28.38 -7.65 -3.30
N GLU A 200 28.92 -6.54 -2.76
CA GLU A 200 30.15 -6.60 -1.98
C GLU A 200 30.10 -7.85 -1.11
N ASN A 201 31.11 -8.70 -1.24
CA ASN A 201 31.24 -9.98 -0.50
C ASN A 201 31.48 -9.76 1.01
N GLN A 202 30.95 -8.65 1.55
CA GLN A 202 30.95 -8.42 2.98
C GLN A 202 30.06 -9.45 3.67
N ALA A 203 30.66 -10.21 4.56
CA ALA A 203 29.95 -11.18 5.37
C ALA A 203 28.78 -10.47 6.11
N PHE A 204 27.56 -10.91 5.81
CA PHE A 204 26.39 -10.36 6.49
C PHE A 204 26.42 -10.73 7.97
N LYS A 205 26.35 -9.74 8.85
CA LYS A 205 26.19 -9.95 10.31
C LYS A 205 24.71 -9.88 10.66
N LYS A 206 24.19 -10.95 11.26
CA LYS A 206 22.82 -10.97 11.82
C LYS A 206 22.68 -9.86 12.85
N LYS A 207 21.58 -9.10 12.78
CA LYS A 207 21.32 -8.01 13.72
C LYS A 207 20.06 -8.35 14.51
N ASN A 208 20.15 -8.13 15.81
CA ASN A 208 19.02 -8.21 16.73
C ASN A 208 18.78 -6.80 17.26
N ASN A 209 17.51 -6.39 17.32
CA ASN A 209 17.14 -5.07 17.80
C ASN A 209 15.93 -5.16 18.71
N LEU A 210 15.83 -4.28 19.68
CA LEU A 210 14.57 -3.92 20.30
C LEU A 210 13.85 -2.95 19.36
N MET A 211 12.63 -3.27 18.98
CA MET A 211 11.80 -2.43 18.13
C MET A 211 10.74 -1.73 18.97
N ILE A 212 10.60 -0.43 18.78
CA ILE A 212 9.50 0.36 19.34
C ILE A 212 8.88 1.15 18.20
N SER A 213 7.57 1.14 18.09
CA SER A 213 6.88 1.96 17.10
C SER A 213 5.52 2.45 17.58
N GLU A 214 5.13 3.58 17.03
CA GLU A 214 3.85 4.23 17.21
C GLU A 214 3.17 4.40 15.87
N GLY A 215 1.93 3.96 15.77
CA GLY A 215 1.10 4.08 14.59
C GLY A 215 -0.19 4.83 14.88
N LEU A 216 -0.55 5.75 13.98
CA LEU A 216 -1.77 6.55 14.04
C LEU A 216 -2.55 6.36 12.75
N GLY A 217 -3.86 6.15 12.85
CA GLY A 217 -4.75 6.06 11.72
C GLY A 217 -6.08 6.77 11.99
N TRP A 218 -6.72 7.16 10.91
CA TRP A 218 -8.09 7.68 10.94
C TRP A 218 -8.98 6.71 10.21
N LEU A 219 -10.13 6.41 10.81
CA LEU A 219 -11.16 5.58 10.22
C LEU A 219 -12.52 6.28 10.32
N GLN A 220 -13.33 6.10 9.31
CA GLN A 220 -14.73 6.44 9.34
C GLN A 220 -15.51 5.18 9.74
N THR A 221 -16.42 5.27 10.72
CA THR A 221 -17.14 4.09 11.19
C THR A 221 -18.14 3.57 10.17
N TYR A 222 -18.26 2.26 10.07
CA TYR A 222 -19.34 1.57 9.32
C TYR A 222 -20.69 1.63 10.02
N THR A 223 -20.72 1.97 11.31
CA THR A 223 -21.96 2.07 12.11
C THR A 223 -22.74 3.31 11.74
N ARG A 224 -23.93 3.13 11.18
CA ARG A 224 -24.83 4.19 10.73
C ARG A 224 -26.03 4.34 11.64
N VAL A 225 -26.52 5.55 11.80
CA VAL A 225 -27.70 5.89 12.60
C VAL A 225 -28.77 6.49 11.71
N GLY A 226 -30.00 5.92 11.74
CA GLY A 226 -31.12 6.39 10.94
C GLY A 226 -30.82 6.38 9.43
N ASP A 227 -31.16 7.46 8.74
CA ASP A 227 -30.99 7.61 7.28
C ASP A 227 -29.61 8.14 6.86
N GLN A 228 -28.62 8.02 7.73
CA GLN A 228 -27.26 8.52 7.51
C GLN A 228 -26.62 7.82 6.30
N LEU A 229 -26.01 8.59 5.40
CA LEU A 229 -25.24 8.05 4.28
C LEU A 229 -23.88 7.53 4.75
N PRO A 230 -23.25 6.60 4.02
CA PRO A 230 -21.93 6.07 4.43
C PRO A 230 -20.86 7.15 4.65
N ASN A 231 -20.84 8.18 3.82
CA ASN A 231 -19.88 9.29 3.89
C ASN A 231 -20.18 10.34 4.99
N GLU A 232 -21.30 10.20 5.70
CA GLU A 232 -21.72 11.09 6.79
C GLU A 232 -21.40 10.54 8.17
N THR A 233 -20.95 9.28 8.26
CA THR A 233 -20.59 8.68 9.54
C THR A 233 -19.35 9.35 10.14
N PRO A 234 -19.25 9.42 11.48
CA PRO A 234 -18.16 10.16 12.13
C PRO A 234 -16.81 9.50 11.95
N PHE A 235 -15.75 10.32 12.08
CA PHE A 235 -14.36 9.89 12.04
C PHE A 235 -13.82 9.64 13.43
N PHE A 236 -12.97 8.62 13.54
CA PHE A 236 -12.29 8.28 14.79
C PHE A 236 -10.79 8.11 14.57
N LEU A 237 -10.05 8.30 15.65
CA LEU A 237 -8.61 8.00 15.70
C LEU A 237 -8.44 6.55 16.15
N GLY A 238 -7.58 5.82 15.42
CA GLY A 238 -6.98 4.57 15.84
C GLY A 238 -5.50 4.76 16.16
N ASN A 239 -5.01 4.03 17.15
CA ASN A 239 -3.63 4.09 17.60
C ASN A 239 -3.10 2.68 17.86
N THR A 240 -1.81 2.43 17.53
CA THR A 240 -1.12 1.18 17.81
C THR A 240 0.28 1.47 18.34
N PHE A 241 0.52 1.20 19.61
CA PHE A 241 1.86 1.20 20.20
C PHE A 241 2.42 -0.21 20.20
N ARG A 242 3.63 -0.42 19.63
CA ARG A 242 4.27 -1.72 19.51
C ARG A 242 5.63 -1.74 20.17
N VAL A 243 5.89 -2.79 20.93
CA VAL A 243 7.21 -3.08 21.47
C VAL A 243 7.55 -4.54 21.18
N GLY A 244 8.73 -4.77 20.62
CA GLY A 244 9.08 -6.12 20.22
C GLY A 244 10.54 -6.34 19.91
N PHE A 245 10.84 -7.56 19.54
CA PHE A 245 12.14 -8.01 19.11
C PHE A 245 12.16 -8.18 17.60
N SER A 246 13.20 -7.62 16.97
CA SER A 246 13.42 -7.65 15.53
C SER A 246 14.75 -8.33 15.21
N ARG A 247 14.74 -9.28 14.29
CA ARG A 247 15.94 -10.00 13.86
C ARG A 247 16.11 -9.98 12.36
N GLN A 248 17.15 -9.31 11.89
CA GLN A 248 17.59 -9.40 10.52
C GLN A 248 18.49 -10.63 10.37
N PHE A 249 18.00 -11.67 9.69
CA PHE A 249 18.71 -12.95 9.53
C PHE A 249 19.36 -13.11 8.15
N HIS A 250 18.98 -12.26 7.20
CA HIS A 250 19.53 -12.19 5.85
C HIS A 250 19.65 -10.71 5.43
N ARG A 251 20.45 -10.39 4.42
CA ARG A 251 20.61 -9.01 3.91
C ARG A 251 19.28 -8.36 3.54
N ARG A 252 18.34 -9.15 3.01
CA ARG A 252 17.03 -8.71 2.55
C ARG A 252 15.88 -9.09 3.47
N PHE A 253 16.11 -9.93 4.49
CA PHE A 253 15.00 -10.49 5.26
C PHE A 253 15.15 -10.26 6.76
N ARG A 254 14.06 -9.89 7.36
CA ARG A 254 13.91 -9.67 8.79
C ARG A 254 12.59 -10.29 9.25
N TRP A 255 12.51 -10.68 10.49
CA TRP A 255 11.27 -10.97 11.18
C TRP A 255 11.20 -10.19 12.49
N ASP A 256 9.98 -9.82 12.87
CA ASP A 256 9.67 -9.11 14.08
C ASP A 256 8.65 -9.91 14.88
N VAL A 257 8.77 -9.96 16.21
CA VAL A 257 7.72 -10.39 17.13
C VAL A 257 7.48 -9.29 18.13
N ALA A 258 6.23 -8.95 18.40
CA ALA A 258 5.90 -7.81 19.23
C ALA A 258 4.63 -8.02 20.06
N VAL A 259 4.45 -7.16 21.04
CA VAL A 259 3.21 -6.91 21.75
C VAL A 259 2.68 -5.57 21.24
N ASP A 260 1.42 -5.57 20.81
CA ASP A 260 0.72 -4.42 20.28
C ASP A 260 -0.34 -3.97 21.28
N LEU A 261 -0.26 -2.73 21.73
CA LEU A 261 -1.30 -2.06 22.50
C LEU A 261 -2.07 -1.15 21.55
N LEU A 262 -3.34 -1.48 21.33
CA LEU A 262 -4.20 -0.78 20.39
C LEU A 262 -5.28 -0.01 21.13
N TRP A 263 -5.66 1.13 20.58
CA TRP A 263 -6.77 1.95 21.07
C TRP A 263 -7.57 2.49 19.88
N THR A 264 -8.91 2.49 19.99
CA THR A 264 -9.80 3.09 18.98
C THR A 264 -10.89 3.92 19.61
N GLY A 265 -11.09 5.13 19.11
CA GLY A 265 -12.14 6.05 19.53
C GLY A 265 -13.55 5.60 19.12
N GLU A 266 -13.66 4.78 18.07
CA GLU A 266 -14.94 4.27 17.57
C GLU A 266 -15.72 3.48 18.63
N THR A 267 -15.03 2.71 19.46
CA THR A 267 -15.66 1.87 20.51
C THR A 267 -16.55 2.68 21.45
N ARG A 268 -16.11 3.89 21.82
CA ARG A 268 -16.92 4.78 22.67
C ARG A 268 -18.23 5.15 22.00
N TYR A 269 -18.17 5.50 20.72
CA TYR A 269 -19.36 5.85 19.93
C TYR A 269 -20.34 4.67 19.83
N CYS A 270 -19.85 3.45 19.59
CA CYS A 270 -20.70 2.28 19.57
C CYS A 270 -21.37 2.02 20.93
N HIS A 271 -20.64 2.18 22.05
CA HIS A 271 -21.21 2.06 23.38
C HIS A 271 -22.31 3.10 23.67
N GLU A 272 -22.10 4.34 23.26
CA GLU A 272 -23.09 5.43 23.40
C GLU A 272 -24.37 5.14 22.60
N LEU A 273 -24.23 4.59 21.38
CA LEU A 273 -25.39 4.23 20.55
C LEU A 273 -26.20 3.07 21.12
N GLU A 274 -25.53 2.05 21.64
CA GLU A 274 -26.18 0.87 22.23
C GLU A 274 -26.68 1.11 23.68
N GLY A 275 -26.42 2.30 24.25
CA GLY A 275 -26.77 2.62 25.63
C GLY A 275 -26.04 1.76 26.67
N VAL A 276 -24.87 1.22 26.33
CA VAL A 276 -24.05 0.36 27.17
C VAL A 276 -22.98 1.19 27.88
N PRO A 277 -22.72 0.96 29.19
CA PRO A 277 -21.68 1.69 29.90
C PRO A 277 -20.31 1.58 29.24
N TYR A 278 -19.61 2.71 29.10
CA TYR A 278 -18.28 2.80 28.52
C TYR A 278 -17.23 3.13 29.59
N ASN A 279 -16.07 2.52 29.46
CA ASN A 279 -14.84 2.96 30.15
C ASN A 279 -13.64 2.86 29.18
N PHE A 280 -12.51 3.47 29.53
CA PHE A 280 -11.30 3.52 28.68
C PHE A 280 -10.82 2.14 28.20
N TRP A 281 -10.96 1.11 29.04
CA TRP A 281 -10.50 -0.25 28.70
C TRP A 281 -11.33 -0.90 27.61
N ASN A 282 -12.57 -0.42 27.38
CA ASN A 282 -13.39 -0.89 26.26
C ASN A 282 -12.79 -0.55 24.89
N SER A 283 -12.09 0.60 24.78
CA SER A 283 -11.38 1.01 23.57
C SER A 283 -9.97 0.40 23.44
N THR A 284 -9.51 -0.34 24.44
CA THR A 284 -8.12 -0.83 24.52
C THR A 284 -8.07 -2.31 24.18
N HIS A 285 -7.10 -2.70 23.34
CA HIS A 285 -6.86 -4.09 22.96
C HIS A 285 -5.37 -4.40 23.12
N LEU A 286 -5.05 -5.64 23.46
CA LEU A 286 -3.69 -6.16 23.54
C LEU A 286 -3.55 -7.33 22.59
N ALA A 287 -2.52 -7.33 21.74
CA ALA A 287 -2.25 -8.40 20.81
C ALA A 287 -0.79 -8.84 20.83
N ALA A 288 -0.55 -10.10 20.47
CA ALA A 288 0.77 -10.61 20.13
C ALA A 288 0.89 -10.71 18.62
N SER A 289 1.95 -10.18 18.03
CA SER A 289 2.12 -10.07 16.60
C SER A 289 3.45 -10.66 16.11
N ALA A 290 3.46 -11.10 14.87
CA ALA A 290 4.64 -11.53 14.14
C ALA A 290 4.57 -11.00 12.71
N ASP A 291 5.64 -10.31 12.27
CA ASP A 291 5.77 -9.76 10.93
C ASP A 291 7.01 -10.33 10.24
N PHE A 292 6.91 -10.49 8.92
CA PHE A 292 8.02 -10.74 8.03
C PHE A 292 8.29 -9.49 7.18
N GLU A 293 9.56 -9.19 6.96
CA GLU A 293 10.00 -8.01 6.22
C GLU A 293 10.96 -8.40 5.11
N ALA A 294 10.68 -7.95 3.89
CA ALA A 294 11.57 -8.04 2.74
C ALA A 294 12.13 -6.66 2.39
N GLN A 295 13.46 -6.48 2.52
CA GLN A 295 14.16 -5.20 2.35
C GLN A 295 14.73 -5.04 0.95
N PHE A 296 14.52 -3.86 0.37
CA PHE A 296 15.05 -3.39 -0.90
C PHE A 296 15.67 -2.01 -0.69
N GLY A 297 16.98 -1.96 -0.49
CA GLY A 297 17.64 -0.71 -0.14
C GLY A 297 17.15 -0.13 1.20
N ARG A 298 16.55 1.05 1.17
CA ARG A 298 15.92 1.71 2.34
C ARG A 298 14.45 1.35 2.50
N PHE A 299 13.89 0.75 1.51
CA PHE A 299 12.50 0.35 1.47
C PHE A 299 12.35 -1.10 1.94
N ALA A 300 11.23 -1.40 2.62
CA ALA A 300 10.89 -2.74 3.01
C ALA A 300 9.38 -2.98 2.89
N PHE A 301 9.00 -4.09 2.30
CA PHE A 301 7.66 -4.62 2.34
C PHE A 301 7.50 -5.50 3.58
N CYS A 302 6.37 -5.35 4.28
CA CYS A 302 6.07 -6.05 5.52
C CYS A 302 4.71 -6.74 5.42
N ALA A 303 4.66 -7.98 5.89
CA ALA A 303 3.42 -8.73 6.05
C ALA A 303 3.46 -9.53 7.34
N GLY A 304 2.38 -9.54 8.09
CA GLY A 304 2.29 -10.23 9.36
C GLY A 304 0.87 -10.45 9.84
N ALA A 305 0.77 -11.07 11.00
CA ALA A 305 -0.48 -11.33 11.68
C ALA A 305 -0.32 -11.11 13.19
N ALA A 306 -1.44 -10.82 13.84
CA ALA A 306 -1.51 -10.64 15.27
C ALA A 306 -2.75 -11.34 15.84
N TYR A 307 -2.63 -11.82 17.07
CA TYR A 307 -3.71 -12.45 17.81
C TYR A 307 -4.04 -11.62 19.04
N TYR A 308 -5.31 -11.28 19.25
CA TYR A 308 -5.76 -10.53 20.42
C TYR A 308 -5.69 -11.39 21.69
N LEU A 309 -4.84 -10.96 22.61
CA LEU A 309 -4.74 -11.52 23.98
C LEU A 309 -5.82 -10.93 24.87
N TYR A 310 -6.20 -9.68 24.64
CA TYR A 310 -7.27 -8.97 25.30
C TYR A 310 -8.02 -8.11 24.30
N HIS A 311 -9.34 -8.22 24.32
CA HIS A 311 -10.25 -7.43 23.50
C HIS A 311 -11.19 -6.65 24.40
N GLY A 312 -11.08 -5.32 24.38
CA GLY A 312 -11.75 -4.46 25.35
C GLY A 312 -13.26 -4.40 25.22
N SER A 313 -13.79 -4.46 24.00
CA SER A 313 -15.22 -4.45 23.74
C SER A 313 -15.60 -5.45 22.67
N LYS A 314 -16.79 -6.04 22.82
CA LYS A 314 -17.42 -6.91 21.81
C LYS A 314 -18.45 -6.17 20.96
N LEU A 315 -18.65 -4.88 21.19
CA LEU A 315 -19.58 -4.02 20.44
C LEU A 315 -18.96 -3.43 19.18
N LEU A 316 -17.87 -4.02 18.70
CA LEU A 316 -17.26 -3.64 17.44
C LEU A 316 -17.94 -4.39 16.28
N PRO A 317 -17.84 -3.85 15.05
CA PRO A 317 -18.50 -4.45 13.89
C PRO A 317 -18.27 -5.94 13.72
N GLU A 318 -19.21 -6.64 13.10
CA GLU A 318 -19.27 -8.11 12.94
C GLU A 318 -18.03 -8.78 12.34
N PHE A 319 -17.16 -8.01 11.68
CA PHE A 319 -15.92 -8.50 11.09
C PHE A 319 -14.74 -8.60 12.08
N TYR A 320 -14.92 -8.22 13.34
CA TYR A 320 -13.84 -8.33 14.33
C TYR A 320 -13.53 -9.79 14.67
N THR A 321 -12.46 -10.29 14.08
CA THR A 321 -11.92 -11.62 14.36
C THR A 321 -10.99 -11.59 15.57
N PRO A 322 -10.67 -12.75 16.19
CA PRO A 322 -9.68 -12.83 17.27
C PRO A 322 -8.24 -12.55 16.81
N TYR A 323 -8.04 -12.30 15.52
CA TYR A 323 -6.76 -11.97 14.91
C TYR A 323 -6.95 -10.88 13.85
N TYR A 324 -5.87 -10.21 13.50
CA TYR A 324 -5.79 -9.32 12.34
C TYR A 324 -4.52 -9.56 11.54
N GLU A 325 -4.59 -9.31 10.26
CA GLU A 325 -3.45 -9.25 9.37
C GLU A 325 -2.94 -7.82 9.29
N ARG A 326 -1.62 -7.68 9.07
CA ARG A 326 -0.97 -6.39 8.92
C ARG A 326 -0.06 -6.44 7.70
N VAL A 327 -0.37 -5.61 6.70
CA VAL A 327 0.40 -5.53 5.46
C VAL A 327 0.76 -4.07 5.21
N GLY A 328 2.00 -3.83 4.82
CA GLY A 328 2.44 -2.46 4.58
C GLY A 328 3.90 -2.37 4.19
N TYR A 329 4.43 -1.18 4.37
CA TYR A 329 5.82 -0.90 4.05
C TYR A 329 6.48 0.02 5.08
N LYS A 330 7.81 -0.08 5.13
CA LYS A 330 8.69 0.78 5.93
C LYS A 330 9.67 1.48 4.99
N PHE A 331 9.98 2.73 5.28
CA PHE A 331 11.11 3.45 4.68
C PHE A 331 12.10 3.80 5.79
N TYR A 332 13.30 3.24 5.70
CA TYR A 332 14.34 3.39 6.70
C TYR A 332 15.08 4.71 6.55
N LEU A 333 15.21 5.44 7.66
CA LEU A 333 15.84 6.74 7.76
C LEU A 333 17.22 6.64 8.41
N GLY A 334 18.04 7.67 8.18
CA GLY A 334 19.37 7.80 8.75
C GLY A 334 20.42 6.84 8.14
N LYS A 335 21.68 7.06 8.46
CA LYS A 335 22.82 6.28 7.95
C LYS A 335 22.77 4.82 8.41
N ASN A 336 22.38 4.60 9.66
CA ASN A 336 22.36 3.28 10.29
C ASN A 336 21.01 2.55 10.11
N ARG A 337 20.01 3.19 9.47
CA ARG A 337 18.67 2.63 9.28
C ARG A 337 17.97 2.23 10.59
N ASN A 338 18.22 2.99 11.66
CA ASN A 338 17.64 2.71 12.97
C ASN A 338 16.21 3.24 13.10
N TYR A 339 15.85 4.26 12.32
CA TYR A 339 14.52 4.85 12.31
C TYR A 339 13.78 4.44 11.04
N TYR A 340 12.47 4.39 11.11
CA TYR A 340 11.63 4.20 9.93
C TYR A 340 10.31 4.96 10.05
N ILE A 341 9.79 5.33 8.92
CA ILE A 341 8.39 5.69 8.73
C ILE A 341 7.73 4.58 7.92
N GLY A 342 6.45 4.36 8.10
CA GLY A 342 5.75 3.30 7.40
C GLY A 342 4.27 3.58 7.28
N THR A 343 3.64 2.81 6.42
CA THR A 343 2.19 2.77 6.27
C THR A 343 1.75 1.32 6.28
N PHE A 344 0.77 1.00 7.09
CA PHE A 344 0.26 -0.34 7.25
C PHE A 344 -1.26 -0.37 7.15
N MET A 345 -1.79 -1.35 6.44
CA MET A 345 -3.19 -1.72 6.48
C MET A 345 -3.39 -2.74 7.59
N LYS A 346 -4.31 -2.46 8.51
CA LYS A 346 -4.81 -3.41 9.48
C LYS A 346 -6.08 -4.04 8.90
N ILE A 347 -6.12 -5.36 8.82
CA ILE A 347 -7.14 -6.10 8.08
C ILE A 347 -7.72 -7.17 9.00
N HIS A 348 -9.05 -7.27 9.07
CA HIS A 348 -9.77 -8.36 9.72
C HIS A 348 -10.45 -9.20 8.65
N LEU A 349 -9.86 -10.36 8.28
CA LEU A 349 -10.30 -11.20 7.16
C LEU A 349 -10.36 -10.39 5.83
N ASN A 350 -11.53 -9.97 5.44
CA ASN A 350 -11.79 -9.29 4.16
C ASN A 350 -12.04 -7.78 4.32
N SER A 351 -11.98 -7.26 5.55
CA SER A 351 -12.27 -5.86 5.82
C SER A 351 -11.05 -5.13 6.33
N ILE A 352 -10.72 -4.04 5.67
CA ILE A 352 -9.67 -3.12 6.15
C ILE A 352 -10.30 -2.31 7.27
N ASP A 353 -9.66 -2.33 8.44
CA ASP A 353 -10.06 -1.56 9.60
C ASP A 353 -9.65 -0.08 9.41
N TYR A 354 -8.35 0.15 9.22
CA TYR A 354 -7.81 1.46 8.86
C TYR A 354 -6.38 1.36 8.32
N ILE A 355 -5.92 2.47 7.74
CA ILE A 355 -4.52 2.65 7.36
C ILE A 355 -3.81 3.40 8.48
N GLU A 356 -2.74 2.79 8.95
CA GLU A 356 -1.87 3.25 10.03
C GLU A 356 -0.62 3.91 9.47
N TRP A 357 -0.34 5.15 9.87
CA TRP A 357 0.93 5.83 9.64
C TRP A 357 1.83 5.58 10.84
N THR A 358 2.94 4.91 10.61
CA THR A 358 3.82 4.43 11.68
C THR A 358 5.14 5.16 11.68
N PHE A 359 5.62 5.54 12.86
CA PHE A 359 7.00 5.89 13.13
C PHE A 359 7.61 4.87 14.07
N GLY A 360 8.84 4.42 13.79
CA GLY A 360 9.49 3.42 14.64
C GLY A 360 11.01 3.56 14.72
N VAL A 361 11.55 2.91 15.73
CA VAL A 361 12.99 2.85 16.02
C VAL A 361 13.42 1.42 16.32
N ASN A 362 14.56 1.03 15.77
CA ASN A 362 15.28 -0.19 16.10
C ASN A 362 16.50 0.19 16.97
N LEU A 363 16.45 -0.22 18.21
CA LEU A 363 17.49 0.04 19.22
C LEU A 363 18.43 -1.17 19.32
N PHE A 364 19.77 -0.92 19.33
CA PHE A 364 20.91 -1.87 19.42
C PHE A 364 21.23 -2.68 18.16
#